data_bea2454593bdc57b78c5f8ab59cecfba
#
_entry.id   bea2454593bdc57b78c5f8ab59cecfba
#
_cell.length_a   1.000
_cell.length_b   1.000
_cell.length_c   1.000
_cell.angle_alpha   90.00
_cell.angle_beta   90.00
_cell.angle_gamma   90.00
#
_symmetry.space_group_name_H-M   'P 1'
#
loop_
_entity.id
_entity.type
_entity.pdbx_description
1 polymer ?
#
loop_
_entity_poly.entity_id
_entity_poly.type
_entity_poly.pdbx_seq_one_letter_code
_entity_poly.pdbx_strand_id
1 'polypeptide(L)'
;MFNAELWTQLDIDMIKSLNGKLFPCFLITLFLFYSLFWYLNNPRTLVALVAFVSLAIVVVLGFCYLRDRDTLRNEWIFLAVLVLFSLIFCFLFPPFSVPDEGHHFFSTYWLVDSLPFNSRVAADGSFLVREADLNLYSKLSSSLINSSSFDSIFNHFSWFESSKYVSFSDLAFSIGTENVPAKIGSVIGLQIGLLLGLGAYPVFYLGRIGSIAVFCFCAFHAYKIAPKGKSVIVFVSLLPMTLHLAASYSYDSGIIALSLLVFAFLMRGFFGEDRSIGIRQIITYFIVSVLLAPCKVIYCGLIVLAVFIPLDKFEDVNKGRLSKYLLIFVIAASVLVLRLASVSGLVSQSTSSSRGGEAGQFYSLNDILLHPRNSFMVFCRTLDSLGDFYWETTLGYSLGWFQENLRMPTFYMIPYLVCGFICCIDSQDEDAFLNQPLSAMFIGAFAVAALGSIASMWLGWTFNNESVIQGVQGRYFLPVLPALLFGLRSRAIKYRGISATLVLLGICSMNCIYLIRFISVATCM
;
A
#
# COMPACT_ATOMS: atom_id res chain seq x y z
N MET A 1 -47.89 33.85 16.93
CA MET A 1 -47.14 33.89 15.66
C MET A 1 -45.69 33.34 15.74
N PHE A 2 -45.15 33.08 16.90
CA PHE A 2 -43.75 32.62 17.09
C PHE A 2 -43.49 31.10 16.93
N ASN A 3 -44.54 30.28 16.78
CA ASN A 3 -44.34 28.80 16.75
C ASN A 3 -44.35 28.17 15.34
N ALA A 4 -44.80 28.84 14.32
CA ALA A 4 -44.90 28.24 12.97
C ALA A 4 -43.57 28.24 12.20
N GLU A 5 -42.77 29.30 12.34
CA GLU A 5 -41.45 29.37 11.69
C GLU A 5 -40.42 28.43 12.31
N LEU A 6 -40.51 28.19 13.64
CA LEU A 6 -39.60 27.26 14.32
C LEU A 6 -39.86 25.78 13.90
N TRP A 7 -41.14 25.43 13.68
CA TRP A 7 -41.49 24.07 13.20
C TRP A 7 -41.13 23.87 11.73
N THR A 8 -41.27 24.86 10.89
CA THR A 8 -40.86 24.77 9.48
C THR A 8 -39.34 24.70 9.34
N GLN A 9 -38.56 25.38 10.19
CA GLN A 9 -37.11 25.35 10.16
C GLN A 9 -36.58 24.00 10.69
N LEU A 10 -37.17 23.50 11.77
CA LEU A 10 -36.88 22.17 12.33
C LEU A 10 -37.21 21.04 11.34
N ASP A 11 -38.34 21.12 10.63
CA ASP A 11 -38.70 20.14 9.60
C ASP A 11 -37.78 20.17 8.39
N ILE A 12 -37.34 21.34 7.93
CA ILE A 12 -36.40 21.47 6.82
C ILE A 12 -35.01 20.95 7.20
N ASP A 13 -34.54 21.24 8.41
CA ASP A 13 -33.22 20.73 8.88
C ASP A 13 -33.26 19.23 9.18
N MET A 14 -34.39 18.71 9.67
CA MET A 14 -34.63 17.30 9.84
C MET A 14 -34.70 16.56 8.50
N ILE A 15 -35.38 17.11 7.50
CA ILE A 15 -35.47 16.57 6.14
C ILE A 15 -34.09 16.61 5.44
N LYS A 16 -33.34 17.71 5.57
CA LYS A 16 -31.97 17.82 5.06
C LYS A 16 -31.02 16.80 5.77
N SER A 17 -31.21 16.64 7.07
CA SER A 17 -30.48 15.61 7.86
C SER A 17 -30.85 14.19 7.43
N LEU A 18 -32.14 13.89 7.18
CA LEU A 18 -32.59 12.60 6.68
C LEU A 18 -32.06 12.30 5.28
N ASN A 19 -32.17 13.26 4.35
CA ASN A 19 -31.68 13.09 2.98
C ASN A 19 -30.18 12.80 2.94
N GLY A 20 -29.38 13.44 3.81
CA GLY A 20 -27.96 13.16 3.90
C GLY A 20 -27.63 11.79 4.54
N LYS A 21 -28.58 11.13 5.20
CA LYS A 21 -28.44 9.79 5.77
C LYS A 21 -29.03 8.68 4.88
N LEU A 22 -29.89 9.03 3.92
CA LEU A 22 -30.53 8.07 3.03
C LEU A 22 -29.54 7.36 2.11
N PHE A 23 -28.54 8.06 1.60
CA PHE A 23 -27.53 7.48 0.71
C PHE A 23 -26.71 6.37 1.39
N PRO A 24 -26.16 6.56 2.61
CA PRO A 24 -25.50 5.45 3.33
C PRO A 24 -26.43 4.27 3.64
N CYS A 25 -27.69 4.55 4.01
CA CYS A 25 -28.68 3.48 4.22
C CYS A 25 -28.94 2.68 2.95
N PHE A 26 -29.02 3.36 1.80
CA PHE A 26 -29.15 2.71 0.50
C PHE A 26 -27.92 1.84 0.17
N LEU A 27 -26.70 2.36 0.39
CA LEU A 27 -25.47 1.60 0.18
C LEU A 27 -25.40 0.36 1.07
N ILE A 28 -25.76 0.49 2.35
CA ILE A 28 -25.82 -0.65 3.29
C ILE A 28 -26.82 -1.68 2.79
N THR A 29 -27.99 -1.26 2.36
CA THR A 29 -29.03 -2.17 1.83
C THR A 29 -28.55 -2.89 0.58
N LEU A 30 -27.94 -2.16 -0.36
CA LEU A 30 -27.37 -2.73 -1.59
C LEU A 30 -26.25 -3.74 -1.26
N PHE A 31 -25.39 -3.41 -0.31
CA PHE A 31 -24.36 -4.31 0.19
C PHE A 31 -24.97 -5.60 0.75
N LEU A 32 -26.01 -5.50 1.58
CA LEU A 32 -26.69 -6.65 2.17
C LEU A 32 -27.24 -7.59 1.09
N PHE A 33 -27.96 -7.04 0.11
CA PHE A 33 -28.49 -7.83 -1.01
C PHE A 33 -27.37 -8.51 -1.80
N TYR A 34 -26.31 -7.77 -2.10
CA TYR A 34 -25.20 -8.31 -2.88
C TYR A 34 -24.44 -9.41 -2.12
N SER A 35 -24.19 -9.19 -0.84
CA SER A 35 -23.54 -10.19 0.03
C SER A 35 -24.39 -11.47 0.15
N LEU A 36 -25.70 -11.29 0.30
CA LEU A 36 -26.64 -12.42 0.37
C LEU A 36 -26.64 -13.23 -0.94
N PHE A 37 -26.62 -12.57 -2.09
CA PHE A 37 -26.53 -13.23 -3.39
C PHE A 37 -25.29 -14.12 -3.50
N TRP A 38 -24.12 -13.60 -3.13
CA TRP A 38 -22.87 -14.39 -3.19
C TRP A 38 -22.82 -15.50 -2.14
N TYR A 39 -23.33 -15.25 -0.93
CA TYR A 39 -23.42 -16.27 0.11
C TYR A 39 -24.35 -17.42 -0.31
N LEU A 40 -25.51 -17.14 -0.88
CA LEU A 40 -26.45 -18.16 -1.33
C LEU A 40 -25.91 -18.96 -2.52
N ASN A 41 -25.09 -18.36 -3.36
CA ASN A 41 -24.42 -19.06 -4.45
C ASN A 41 -23.34 -20.04 -3.99
N ASN A 42 -22.70 -19.77 -2.84
CA ASN A 42 -21.68 -20.63 -2.27
C ASN A 42 -21.79 -20.67 -0.73
N PRO A 43 -22.63 -21.52 -0.15
CA PRO A 43 -22.88 -21.57 1.29
C PRO A 43 -21.79 -22.29 2.09
N ARG A 44 -20.53 -22.29 1.66
CA ARG A 44 -19.43 -22.89 2.42
C ARG A 44 -19.17 -22.13 3.72
N THR A 45 -18.71 -22.84 4.75
CA THR A 45 -18.49 -22.28 6.10
C THR A 45 -17.54 -21.06 6.08
N LEU A 46 -16.46 -21.11 5.27
CA LEU A 46 -15.52 -20.01 5.15
C LEU A 46 -16.16 -18.77 4.52
N VAL A 47 -16.98 -18.94 3.47
CA VAL A 47 -17.73 -17.85 2.84
C VAL A 47 -18.73 -17.26 3.83
N ALA A 48 -19.43 -18.10 4.58
CA ALA A 48 -20.36 -17.67 5.62
C ALA A 48 -19.66 -16.84 6.70
N LEU A 49 -18.50 -17.28 7.18
CA LEU A 49 -17.71 -16.56 8.18
C LEU A 49 -17.27 -15.18 7.67
N VAL A 50 -16.71 -15.12 6.46
CA VAL A 50 -16.27 -13.85 5.84
C VAL A 50 -17.46 -12.93 5.62
N ALA A 51 -18.61 -13.46 5.16
CA ALA A 51 -19.82 -12.68 4.98
C ALA A 51 -20.35 -12.13 6.31
N PHE A 52 -20.38 -12.94 7.36
CA PHE A 52 -20.84 -12.51 8.68
C PHE A 52 -19.95 -11.41 9.28
N VAL A 53 -18.63 -11.59 9.26
CA VAL A 53 -17.68 -10.59 9.77
C VAL A 53 -17.79 -9.30 8.95
N SER A 54 -17.85 -9.40 7.64
CA SER A 54 -18.00 -8.26 6.74
C SER A 54 -19.29 -7.48 7.01
N LEU A 55 -20.41 -8.21 7.17
CA LEU A 55 -21.70 -7.63 7.51
C LEU A 55 -21.65 -6.90 8.86
N ALA A 56 -21.06 -7.50 9.88
CA ALA A 56 -20.92 -6.90 11.20
C ALA A 56 -20.13 -5.58 11.12
N ILE A 57 -19.02 -5.54 10.34
CA ILE A 57 -18.23 -4.32 10.13
C ILE A 57 -19.10 -3.21 9.53
N VAL A 58 -19.81 -3.49 8.44
CA VAL A 58 -20.60 -2.48 7.72
C VAL A 58 -21.77 -1.98 8.58
N VAL A 59 -22.44 -2.88 9.33
CA VAL A 59 -23.54 -2.51 10.22
C VAL A 59 -23.04 -1.62 11.35
N VAL A 60 -21.92 -1.97 12.00
CA VAL A 60 -21.34 -1.17 13.09
C VAL A 60 -20.91 0.20 12.58
N LEU A 61 -20.19 0.27 11.45
CA LEU A 61 -19.76 1.54 10.85
C LEU A 61 -20.95 2.38 10.40
N GLY A 62 -21.97 1.77 9.81
CA GLY A 62 -23.21 2.43 9.43
C GLY A 62 -23.93 3.01 10.63
N PHE A 63 -24.05 2.25 11.74
CA PHE A 63 -24.63 2.74 12.99
C PHE A 63 -23.83 3.91 13.57
N CYS A 64 -22.49 3.82 13.61
CA CYS A 64 -21.64 4.93 14.03
C CYS A 64 -21.85 6.18 13.17
N TYR A 65 -21.93 6.03 11.85
CA TYR A 65 -22.18 7.15 10.93
C TYR A 65 -23.56 7.77 11.15
N LEU A 66 -24.59 6.97 11.38
CA LEU A 66 -25.96 7.46 11.62
C LEU A 66 -26.08 8.20 12.96
N ARG A 67 -25.32 7.75 13.98
CA ARG A 67 -25.27 8.39 15.29
C ARG A 67 -24.49 9.70 15.27
N ASP A 68 -23.32 9.69 14.65
CA ASP A 68 -22.42 10.84 14.57
C ASP A 68 -21.71 10.86 13.20
N ARG A 69 -21.87 11.97 12.45
CA ARG A 69 -21.21 12.13 11.15
C ARG A 69 -19.69 12.28 11.24
N ASP A 70 -19.21 12.70 12.42
CA ASP A 70 -17.79 12.95 12.68
C ASP A 70 -17.10 11.78 13.39
N THR A 71 -17.62 10.56 13.26
CA THR A 71 -17.09 9.33 13.91
C THR A 71 -15.58 9.15 13.69
N LEU A 72 -15.05 9.60 12.56
CA LEU A 72 -13.60 9.59 12.29
C LEU A 72 -12.79 10.66 13.03
N ARG A 73 -13.39 11.53 13.84
CA ARG A 73 -12.59 12.30 14.81
C ARG A 73 -11.87 11.38 15.79
N ASN A 74 -12.38 10.15 15.98
CA ASN A 74 -11.71 9.14 16.77
C ASN A 74 -10.74 8.33 15.90
N GLU A 75 -9.46 8.64 15.98
CA GLU A 75 -8.37 7.92 15.27
C GLU A 75 -8.32 6.42 15.57
N TRP A 76 -8.85 5.99 16.72
CA TRP A 76 -8.90 4.59 17.12
C TRP A 76 -9.88 3.75 16.27
N ILE A 77 -10.94 4.38 15.76
CA ILE A 77 -11.86 3.69 14.82
C ILE A 77 -11.13 3.40 13.52
N PHE A 78 -10.37 4.36 12.99
CA PHE A 78 -9.55 4.12 11.81
C PHE A 78 -8.55 2.97 12.05
N LEU A 79 -7.83 3.00 13.19
CA LEU A 79 -6.88 1.94 13.54
C LEU A 79 -7.57 0.58 13.64
N ALA A 80 -8.70 0.48 14.34
CA ALA A 80 -9.44 -0.77 14.52
C ALA A 80 -9.88 -1.36 13.17
N VAL A 81 -10.43 -0.53 12.29
CA VAL A 81 -10.84 -0.94 10.94
C VAL A 81 -9.63 -1.38 10.11
N LEU A 82 -8.55 -0.62 10.14
CA LEU A 82 -7.33 -0.92 9.39
C LEU A 82 -6.71 -2.26 9.84
N VAL A 83 -6.60 -2.48 11.15
CA VAL A 83 -6.09 -3.75 11.71
C VAL A 83 -6.99 -4.91 11.32
N LEU A 84 -8.32 -4.73 11.44
CA LEU A 84 -9.28 -5.78 11.14
C LEU A 84 -9.22 -6.21 9.67
N PHE A 85 -9.26 -5.27 8.72
CA PHE A 85 -9.13 -5.60 7.30
C PHE A 85 -7.76 -6.19 6.97
N SER A 86 -6.68 -5.66 7.53
CA SER A 86 -5.34 -6.21 7.33
C SER A 86 -5.23 -7.65 7.80
N LEU A 87 -5.84 -8.00 8.94
CA LEU A 87 -5.88 -9.38 9.44
C LEU A 87 -6.76 -10.28 8.56
N ILE A 88 -7.92 -9.79 8.09
CA ILE A 88 -8.75 -10.55 7.15
C ILE A 88 -7.96 -10.87 5.88
N PHE A 89 -7.28 -9.87 5.29
CA PHE A 89 -6.43 -10.10 4.11
C PHE A 89 -5.26 -11.05 4.41
N CYS A 90 -4.66 -10.98 5.61
CA CYS A 90 -3.57 -11.86 6.02
C CYS A 90 -3.96 -13.35 5.97
N PHE A 91 -5.12 -13.67 6.53
CA PHE A 91 -5.57 -15.07 6.65
C PHE A 91 -6.36 -15.56 5.44
N LEU A 92 -6.96 -14.64 4.67
CA LEU A 92 -7.73 -15.00 3.49
C LEU A 92 -6.86 -15.39 2.29
N PHE A 93 -5.67 -14.81 2.19
CA PHE A 93 -4.73 -15.13 1.13
C PHE A 93 -3.75 -16.23 1.59
N PRO A 94 -3.75 -17.42 0.93
CA PRO A 94 -2.82 -18.49 1.25
C PRO A 94 -1.36 -18.03 1.23
N PRO A 95 -0.45 -18.70 1.94
CA PRO A 95 0.98 -18.43 1.85
C PRO A 95 1.47 -18.44 0.40
N PHE A 96 2.36 -17.52 0.07
CA PHE A 96 2.99 -17.35 -1.25
C PHE A 96 2.04 -17.00 -2.40
N SER A 97 0.81 -16.61 -2.10
CA SER A 97 -0.17 -16.21 -3.12
C SER A 97 -0.04 -14.74 -3.56
N VAL A 98 0.77 -13.95 -2.88
CA VAL A 98 1.08 -12.56 -3.28
C VAL A 98 2.24 -12.59 -4.28
N PRO A 99 2.24 -11.74 -5.34
CA PRO A 99 3.35 -11.69 -6.29
C PRO A 99 4.69 -11.48 -5.59
N ASP A 100 5.69 -12.25 -5.99
CA ASP A 100 7.07 -12.22 -5.48
C ASP A 100 7.20 -12.56 -3.98
N GLU A 101 6.13 -13.02 -3.29
CA GLU A 101 6.16 -13.25 -1.84
C GLU A 101 7.18 -14.32 -1.43
N GLY A 102 7.41 -15.34 -2.27
CA GLY A 102 8.47 -16.33 -2.04
C GLY A 102 9.85 -15.69 -1.98
N HIS A 103 10.17 -14.82 -2.96
CA HIS A 103 11.41 -14.04 -2.96
C HIS A 103 11.52 -13.16 -1.71
N HIS A 104 10.46 -12.48 -1.33
CA HIS A 104 10.44 -11.62 -0.15
C HIS A 104 10.57 -12.42 1.15
N PHE A 105 9.98 -13.61 1.24
CA PHE A 105 10.10 -14.50 2.37
C PHE A 105 11.54 -14.98 2.57
N PHE A 106 12.19 -15.51 1.53
CA PHE A 106 13.57 -15.98 1.63
C PHE A 106 14.56 -14.83 1.85
N SER A 107 14.34 -13.67 1.25
CA SER A 107 15.16 -12.49 1.56
C SER A 107 14.97 -12.02 3.02
N THR A 108 13.82 -12.28 3.63
CA THR A 108 13.60 -12.02 5.07
C THR A 108 14.35 -13.04 5.93
N TYR A 109 14.40 -14.31 5.53
CA TYR A 109 15.23 -15.34 6.17
C TYR A 109 16.71 -14.96 6.13
N TRP A 110 17.20 -14.54 4.97
CA TRP A 110 18.57 -14.06 4.83
C TRP A 110 18.88 -12.90 5.78
N LEU A 111 17.97 -11.94 5.91
CA LEU A 111 18.11 -10.82 6.84
C LEU A 111 18.17 -11.30 8.28
N VAL A 112 17.31 -12.23 8.68
CA VAL A 112 17.33 -12.84 10.02
C VAL A 112 18.64 -13.55 10.30
N ASP A 113 19.16 -14.32 9.35
CA ASP A 113 20.43 -15.04 9.48
C ASP A 113 21.66 -14.11 9.42
N SER A 114 21.52 -12.93 8.82
CA SER A 114 22.56 -11.90 8.76
C SER A 114 22.66 -11.06 10.04
N LEU A 115 21.72 -11.18 10.97
CA LEU A 115 21.77 -10.44 12.23
C LEU A 115 23.00 -10.82 13.05
N PRO A 116 23.65 -9.87 13.76
CA PRO A 116 24.91 -10.12 14.46
C PRO A 116 24.89 -11.28 15.46
N PHE A 117 23.70 -11.57 16.02
CA PHE A 117 23.51 -12.67 16.98
C PHE A 117 23.15 -14.01 16.32
N ASN A 118 22.86 -14.02 15.02
CA ASN A 118 22.60 -15.26 14.27
C ASN A 118 23.80 -15.67 13.40
N SER A 119 24.32 -14.77 12.56
CA SER A 119 25.51 -14.90 11.69
C SER A 119 25.60 -16.25 10.95
N ARG A 120 24.50 -16.69 10.32
CA ARG A 120 24.40 -18.00 9.66
C ARG A 120 24.51 -17.93 8.12
N VAL A 121 24.85 -16.77 7.57
CA VAL A 121 25.10 -16.61 6.14
C VAL A 121 26.52 -17.08 5.84
N ALA A 122 26.68 -18.03 4.94
CA ALA A 122 27.99 -18.55 4.52
C ALA A 122 28.67 -17.60 3.51
N ALA A 123 29.97 -17.79 3.30
CA ALA A 123 30.77 -16.97 2.39
C ALA A 123 30.31 -17.06 0.92
N ASP A 124 29.67 -18.16 0.53
CA ASP A 124 29.08 -18.36 -0.79
C ASP A 124 27.67 -17.69 -0.94
N GLY A 125 27.20 -16.99 0.10
CA GLY A 125 25.90 -16.35 0.14
C GLY A 125 24.74 -17.29 0.50
N SER A 126 24.99 -18.57 0.74
CA SER A 126 23.99 -19.50 1.26
C SER A 126 23.63 -19.15 2.71
N PHE A 127 22.40 -19.46 3.10
CA PHE A 127 21.87 -19.21 4.45
C PHE A 127 20.99 -20.38 4.88
N LEU A 128 20.66 -20.45 6.16
CA LEU A 128 19.95 -21.58 6.71
C LEU A 128 18.45 -21.34 6.73
N VAL A 129 17.69 -22.25 6.13
CA VAL A 129 16.22 -22.26 6.13
C VAL A 129 15.74 -23.57 6.74
N ARG A 130 14.65 -23.54 7.49
CA ARG A 130 14.05 -24.80 7.99
C ARG A 130 13.45 -25.60 6.84
N GLU A 131 13.67 -26.90 6.86
CA GLU A 131 13.11 -27.83 5.87
C GLU A 131 11.59 -27.76 5.80
N ALA A 132 10.91 -27.56 6.95
CA ALA A 132 9.46 -27.38 7.01
C ALA A 132 8.97 -26.14 6.22
N ASP A 133 9.72 -25.03 6.26
CA ASP A 133 9.38 -23.80 5.54
C ASP A 133 9.66 -23.92 4.04
N LEU A 134 10.71 -24.68 3.65
CA LEU A 134 10.94 -25.04 2.25
C LEU A 134 9.85 -25.96 1.70
N ASN A 135 9.39 -26.92 2.48
CA ASN A 135 8.30 -27.83 2.11
C ASN A 135 6.99 -27.03 1.95
N LEU A 136 6.73 -26.05 2.84
CA LEU A 136 5.58 -25.15 2.70
C LEU A 136 5.66 -24.36 1.38
N TYR A 137 6.83 -23.81 1.06
CA TYR A 137 7.07 -23.08 -0.18
C TYR A 137 6.88 -23.99 -1.41
N SER A 138 7.53 -25.14 -1.46
CA SER A 138 7.41 -26.05 -2.60
C SER A 138 5.98 -26.52 -2.86
N LYS A 139 5.16 -26.61 -1.80
CA LYS A 139 3.77 -27.05 -1.88
C LYS A 139 2.81 -25.96 -2.36
N LEU A 140 3.05 -24.69 -2.00
CA LEU A 140 2.10 -23.58 -2.25
C LEU A 140 2.58 -22.55 -3.27
N SER A 141 3.88 -22.42 -3.55
CA SER A 141 4.43 -21.36 -4.42
C SER A 141 3.97 -21.43 -5.88
N SER A 142 3.66 -22.64 -6.35
CA SER A 142 3.18 -22.87 -7.72
C SER A 142 1.67 -23.10 -7.81
N SER A 143 0.97 -23.12 -6.67
CA SER A 143 -0.45 -23.41 -6.62
C SER A 143 -1.30 -22.17 -6.88
N LEU A 144 -2.30 -22.31 -7.72
CA LEU A 144 -3.36 -21.32 -7.87
C LEU A 144 -4.18 -21.27 -6.59
N ILE A 145 -4.71 -20.09 -6.25
CA ILE A 145 -5.64 -19.94 -5.12
C ILE A 145 -6.94 -20.65 -5.48
N ASN A 146 -7.23 -21.73 -4.80
CA ASN A 146 -8.41 -22.57 -4.98
C ASN A 146 -8.79 -23.26 -3.66
N SER A 147 -9.80 -24.12 -3.67
CA SER A 147 -10.26 -24.85 -2.48
C SER A 147 -9.14 -25.69 -1.87
N SER A 148 -8.29 -26.33 -2.67
CA SER A 148 -7.20 -27.18 -2.17
C SER A 148 -6.12 -26.39 -1.43
N SER A 149 -5.92 -25.11 -1.74
CA SER A 149 -5.00 -24.24 -1.03
C SER A 149 -5.45 -24.01 0.43
N PHE A 150 -6.76 -23.81 0.64
CA PHE A 150 -7.34 -23.67 1.97
C PHE A 150 -7.36 -24.99 2.72
N ASP A 151 -7.74 -26.09 2.08
CA ASP A 151 -7.70 -27.44 2.66
C ASP A 151 -6.29 -27.80 3.11
N SER A 152 -5.27 -27.43 2.34
CA SER A 152 -3.87 -27.63 2.70
C SER A 152 -3.50 -26.90 3.99
N ILE A 153 -3.96 -25.66 4.18
CA ILE A 153 -3.69 -24.90 5.40
C ILE A 153 -4.33 -25.61 6.61
N PHE A 154 -5.60 -25.97 6.53
CA PHE A 154 -6.34 -26.58 7.64
C PHE A 154 -5.82 -27.99 7.99
N ASN A 155 -5.47 -28.79 7.00
CA ASN A 155 -5.05 -30.18 7.20
C ASN A 155 -3.58 -30.32 7.67
N HIS A 156 -2.72 -29.32 7.41
CA HIS A 156 -1.29 -29.39 7.73
C HIS A 156 -0.86 -28.33 8.74
N PHE A 157 -1.81 -27.63 9.35
CA PHE A 157 -1.50 -26.63 10.38
C PHE A 157 -1.01 -27.31 11.65
N SER A 158 0.18 -26.94 12.10
CA SER A 158 0.75 -27.33 13.39
C SER A 158 1.26 -26.11 14.14
N TRP A 159 0.95 -26.02 15.42
CA TRP A 159 1.44 -24.90 16.25
C TRP A 159 2.95 -24.98 16.47
N PHE A 160 3.48 -26.19 16.68
CA PHE A 160 4.89 -26.42 16.95
C PHE A 160 5.41 -27.53 16.04
N GLU A 161 6.59 -27.33 15.48
CA GLU A 161 7.22 -28.29 14.59
C GLU A 161 8.73 -28.20 14.72
N SER A 162 9.36 -29.34 15.09
CA SER A 162 10.81 -29.41 15.04
C SER A 162 11.23 -29.66 13.59
N SER A 163 12.10 -28.82 13.08
CA SER A 163 12.58 -28.93 11.71
C SER A 163 14.09 -28.75 11.66
N LYS A 164 14.75 -29.56 10.82
CA LYS A 164 16.17 -29.39 10.54
C LYS A 164 16.38 -28.12 9.72
N TYR A 165 17.54 -27.50 9.91
CA TYR A 165 17.99 -26.41 9.05
C TYR A 165 18.79 -26.96 7.90
N VAL A 166 18.53 -26.52 6.70
CA VAL A 166 19.20 -26.87 5.47
C VAL A 166 19.77 -25.63 4.80
N SER A 167 20.91 -25.78 4.12
CA SER A 167 21.49 -24.68 3.36
C SER A 167 20.60 -24.37 2.14
N PHE A 168 20.29 -23.12 1.94
CA PHE A 168 19.53 -22.62 0.82
C PHE A 168 20.37 -21.61 0.03
N SER A 169 20.61 -21.92 -1.23
CA SER A 169 21.29 -21.04 -2.17
C SER A 169 20.50 -21.06 -3.47
N ASP A 170 19.64 -20.10 -3.68
CA ASP A 170 18.99 -19.89 -4.97
C ASP A 170 19.59 -18.62 -5.59
N LEU A 171 20.44 -18.82 -6.60
CA LEU A 171 21.09 -17.73 -7.33
C LEU A 171 20.11 -16.81 -8.07
N ALA A 172 18.84 -17.23 -8.22
CA ALA A 172 17.76 -16.38 -8.75
C ALA A 172 17.33 -15.30 -7.76
N PHE A 173 17.68 -15.44 -6.47
CA PHE A 173 17.35 -14.44 -5.44
C PHE A 173 18.52 -13.46 -5.23
N SER A 174 18.58 -12.40 -6.01
CA SER A 174 19.46 -11.27 -5.67
C SER A 174 18.89 -10.53 -4.47
N ILE A 175 19.57 -10.59 -3.34
CA ILE A 175 19.09 -10.01 -2.09
C ILE A 175 19.60 -8.58 -1.98
N GLY A 176 18.73 -7.61 -2.25
CA GLY A 176 19.02 -6.20 -2.06
C GLY A 176 18.93 -5.79 -0.59
N THR A 177 20.01 -5.26 -0.06
CA THR A 177 20.07 -4.76 1.33
C THR A 177 19.34 -3.41 1.50
N GLU A 178 19.13 -2.68 0.42
CA GLU A 178 18.52 -1.36 0.41
C GLU A 178 17.05 -1.34 0.87
N ASN A 179 16.34 -2.46 0.74
CA ASN A 179 14.94 -2.58 1.15
C ASN A 179 14.75 -3.05 2.60
N VAL A 180 15.84 -3.23 3.35
CA VAL A 180 15.82 -3.68 4.75
C VAL A 180 14.88 -2.86 5.63
N PRO A 181 14.90 -1.50 5.59
CA PRO A 181 14.00 -0.71 6.42
C PRO A 181 12.52 -1.03 6.19
N ALA A 182 12.14 -1.32 4.95
CA ALA A 182 10.76 -1.63 4.59
C ALA A 182 10.31 -3.04 5.00
N LYS A 183 11.25 -3.94 5.33
CA LYS A 183 10.99 -5.33 5.76
C LYS A 183 11.07 -5.54 7.27
N ILE A 184 11.37 -4.52 8.05
CA ILE A 184 11.65 -4.67 9.49
C ILE A 184 10.52 -5.39 10.24
N GLY A 185 9.27 -5.16 9.88
CA GLY A 185 8.12 -5.84 10.48
C GLY A 185 8.14 -7.35 10.25
N SER A 186 8.31 -7.77 9.00
CA SER A 186 8.38 -9.19 8.64
C SER A 186 9.60 -9.88 9.25
N VAL A 187 10.75 -9.20 9.34
CA VAL A 187 11.97 -9.71 9.99
C VAL A 187 11.72 -10.00 11.46
N ILE A 188 11.11 -9.06 12.18
CA ILE A 188 10.78 -9.23 13.60
C ILE A 188 9.78 -10.38 13.79
N GLY A 189 8.71 -10.41 12.99
CA GLY A 189 7.69 -11.46 13.07
C GLY A 189 8.26 -12.85 12.78
N LEU A 190 9.04 -12.98 11.72
CA LEU A 190 9.73 -14.24 11.37
C LEU A 190 10.68 -14.68 12.49
N GLN A 191 11.53 -13.77 12.99
CA GLN A 191 12.48 -14.07 14.08
C GLN A 191 11.77 -14.56 15.34
N ILE A 192 10.67 -13.91 15.75
CA ILE A 192 9.87 -14.34 16.91
C ILE A 192 9.34 -15.77 16.68
N GLY A 193 8.77 -16.04 15.50
CA GLY A 193 8.24 -17.36 15.19
C GLY A 193 9.30 -18.47 15.23
N LEU A 194 10.50 -18.19 14.70
CA LEU A 194 11.64 -19.11 14.74
C LEU A 194 12.15 -19.35 16.17
N LEU A 195 12.26 -18.30 16.98
CA LEU A 195 12.71 -18.40 18.39
C LEU A 195 11.73 -19.20 19.25
N LEU A 196 10.41 -19.08 18.99
CA LEU A 196 9.38 -19.82 19.71
C LEU A 196 9.22 -21.28 19.22
N GLY A 197 9.97 -21.71 18.19
CA GLY A 197 9.87 -23.06 17.62
C GLY A 197 8.51 -23.38 17.01
N LEU A 198 7.83 -22.37 16.47
CA LEU A 198 6.51 -22.54 15.86
C LEU A 198 6.58 -23.34 14.55
N GLY A 199 5.48 -23.96 14.17
CA GLY A 199 5.33 -24.66 12.90
C GLY A 199 5.41 -23.71 11.68
N ALA A 200 5.56 -24.27 10.47
CA ALA A 200 5.80 -23.49 9.25
C ALA A 200 4.68 -22.46 8.98
N TYR A 201 3.40 -22.84 9.09
CA TYR A 201 2.30 -21.91 8.92
C TYR A 201 2.30 -20.77 9.95
N PRO A 202 2.34 -21.02 11.28
CA PRO A 202 2.42 -19.95 12.28
C PRO A 202 3.62 -19.03 12.08
N VAL A 203 4.79 -19.54 11.75
CA VAL A 203 5.99 -18.72 11.45
C VAL A 203 5.74 -17.80 10.26
N PHE A 204 5.18 -18.35 9.18
CA PHE A 204 4.87 -17.57 7.99
C PHE A 204 3.86 -16.44 8.31
N TYR A 205 2.77 -16.76 9.01
CA TYR A 205 1.78 -15.76 9.38
C TYR A 205 2.30 -14.72 10.38
N LEU A 206 3.20 -15.08 11.29
CA LEU A 206 3.83 -14.10 12.19
C LEU A 206 4.67 -13.06 11.43
N GLY A 207 5.35 -13.44 10.36
CA GLY A 207 6.05 -12.49 9.51
C GLY A 207 5.08 -11.51 8.81
N ARG A 208 3.95 -11.99 8.31
CA ARG A 208 2.87 -11.14 7.77
C ARG A 208 2.28 -10.22 8.84
N ILE A 209 2.00 -10.73 10.04
CA ILE A 209 1.50 -9.94 11.18
C ILE A 209 2.50 -8.86 11.58
N GLY A 210 3.80 -9.16 11.55
CA GLY A 210 4.84 -8.16 11.77
C GLY A 210 4.81 -7.04 10.74
N SER A 211 4.62 -7.36 9.46
CA SER A 211 4.42 -6.37 8.39
C SER A 211 3.18 -5.50 8.65
N ILE A 212 2.04 -6.11 8.98
CA ILE A 212 0.79 -5.43 9.34
C ILE A 212 1.00 -4.48 10.51
N ALA A 213 1.70 -4.92 11.56
CA ALA A 213 1.93 -4.10 12.76
C ALA A 213 2.67 -2.81 12.42
N VAL A 214 3.74 -2.87 11.63
CA VAL A 214 4.49 -1.69 11.18
C VAL A 214 3.64 -0.82 10.27
N PHE A 215 2.90 -1.40 9.33
CA PHE A 215 2.02 -0.66 8.43
C PHE A 215 0.92 0.09 9.20
N CYS A 216 0.19 -0.59 10.09
CA CYS A 216 -0.88 0.01 10.89
C CYS A 216 -0.33 1.09 11.83
N PHE A 217 0.83 0.87 12.44
CA PHE A 217 1.50 1.87 13.28
C PHE A 217 1.80 3.14 12.48
N CYS A 218 2.42 3.02 11.32
CA CYS A 218 2.77 4.18 10.48
C CYS A 218 1.52 4.90 9.96
N ALA A 219 0.53 4.16 9.44
CA ALA A 219 -0.71 4.74 8.92
C ALA A 219 -1.51 5.46 10.02
N PHE A 220 -1.58 4.89 11.23
CA PHE A 220 -2.22 5.51 12.39
C PHE A 220 -1.54 6.82 12.77
N HIS A 221 -0.20 6.83 12.85
CA HIS A 221 0.55 8.04 13.17
C HIS A 221 0.45 9.07 12.06
N ALA A 222 0.45 8.65 10.78
CA ALA A 222 0.19 9.55 9.67
C ALA A 222 -1.16 10.22 9.78
N TYR A 223 -2.22 9.45 10.09
CA TYR A 223 -3.57 9.97 10.30
C TYR A 223 -3.63 10.98 11.47
N LYS A 224 -2.92 10.68 12.58
CA LYS A 224 -2.87 11.55 13.77
C LYS A 224 -2.10 12.84 13.54
N ILE A 225 -0.98 12.78 12.81
CA ILE A 225 -0.10 13.92 12.54
C ILE A 225 -0.72 14.88 11.52
N ALA A 226 -1.42 14.36 10.50
CA ALA A 226 -1.95 15.15 9.40
C ALA A 226 -3.11 16.05 9.87
N PRO A 227 -2.98 17.40 9.82
CA PRO A 227 -4.09 18.29 10.09
C PRO A 227 -5.13 18.27 8.96
N LYS A 228 -4.69 18.00 7.73
CA LYS A 228 -5.47 17.97 6.50
C LYS A 228 -5.16 16.68 5.71
N GLY A 229 -6.06 16.27 4.80
CA GLY A 229 -5.86 15.09 3.96
C GLY A 229 -6.09 13.75 4.66
N LYS A 230 -6.79 13.71 5.78
CA LYS A 230 -7.13 12.47 6.51
C LYS A 230 -7.93 11.49 5.66
N SER A 231 -8.89 11.97 4.86
CA SER A 231 -9.66 11.15 3.92
C SER A 231 -8.77 10.43 2.89
N VAL A 232 -7.72 11.11 2.41
CA VAL A 232 -6.74 10.52 1.49
C VAL A 232 -5.94 9.41 2.16
N ILE A 233 -5.50 9.63 3.40
CA ILE A 233 -4.77 8.60 4.18
C ILE A 233 -5.66 7.38 4.40
N VAL A 234 -6.91 7.57 4.80
CA VAL A 234 -7.90 6.49 4.97
C VAL A 234 -8.10 5.72 3.67
N PHE A 235 -8.33 6.45 2.57
CA PHE A 235 -8.57 5.85 1.27
C PHE A 235 -7.40 4.98 0.82
N VAL A 236 -6.19 5.53 0.80
CA VAL A 236 -4.99 4.81 0.32
C VAL A 236 -4.66 3.63 1.22
N SER A 237 -4.80 3.78 2.55
CA SER A 237 -4.52 2.70 3.50
C SER A 237 -5.47 1.51 3.38
N LEU A 238 -6.72 1.75 2.97
CA LEU A 238 -7.77 0.73 2.87
C LEU A 238 -8.00 0.23 1.44
N LEU A 239 -7.24 0.69 0.44
CA LEU A 239 -7.31 0.08 -0.89
C LEU A 239 -7.00 -1.42 -0.83
N PRO A 240 -7.72 -2.27 -1.57
CA PRO A 240 -7.48 -3.72 -1.57
C PRO A 240 -6.03 -4.08 -1.86
N MET A 241 -5.37 -3.42 -2.83
CA MET A 241 -3.96 -3.65 -3.12
C MET A 241 -3.06 -3.26 -1.94
N THR A 242 -3.33 -2.14 -1.27
CA THR A 242 -2.56 -1.72 -0.09
C THR A 242 -2.69 -2.74 1.04
N LEU A 243 -3.91 -3.20 1.34
CA LEU A 243 -4.17 -4.22 2.37
C LEU A 243 -3.51 -5.55 2.02
N HIS A 244 -3.55 -5.96 0.74
CA HIS A 244 -2.91 -7.16 0.26
C HIS A 244 -1.39 -7.14 0.43
N LEU A 245 -0.76 -6.02 0.10
CA LEU A 245 0.68 -5.82 0.30
C LEU A 245 1.04 -5.73 1.79
N ALA A 246 0.25 -5.00 2.59
CA ALA A 246 0.45 -4.88 4.03
C ALA A 246 0.37 -6.23 4.74
N ALA A 247 -0.49 -7.12 4.25
CA ALA A 247 -0.70 -8.48 4.74
C ALA A 247 0.22 -9.52 4.10
N SER A 248 1.41 -9.13 3.64
CA SER A 248 2.38 -10.00 2.97
C SER A 248 3.81 -9.69 3.39
N TYR A 249 4.77 -10.48 2.86
CA TYR A 249 6.20 -10.23 3.02
C TYR A 249 6.74 -9.13 2.08
N SER A 250 5.88 -8.53 1.24
CA SER A 250 6.32 -7.50 0.31
C SER A 250 6.90 -6.27 1.01
N TYR A 251 8.07 -5.83 0.58
CA TYR A 251 8.66 -4.58 1.07
C TYR A 251 7.84 -3.33 0.65
N ASP A 252 6.96 -3.45 -0.35
CA ASP A 252 6.08 -2.34 -0.75
C ASP A 252 5.17 -1.89 0.40
N SER A 253 4.80 -2.80 1.32
CA SER A 253 4.09 -2.49 2.56
C SER A 253 4.80 -1.39 3.38
N GLY A 254 6.09 -1.60 3.69
CA GLY A 254 6.89 -0.64 4.45
C GLY A 254 7.12 0.66 3.69
N ILE A 255 7.29 0.59 2.37
CA ILE A 255 7.43 1.79 1.53
C ILE A 255 6.16 2.64 1.56
N ILE A 256 4.98 2.03 1.40
CA ILE A 256 3.69 2.75 1.49
C ILE A 256 3.53 3.36 2.89
N ALA A 257 3.82 2.58 3.94
CA ALA A 257 3.74 3.02 5.32
C ALA A 257 4.61 4.26 5.61
N LEU A 258 5.87 4.24 5.20
CA LEU A 258 6.80 5.36 5.34
C LEU A 258 6.37 6.57 4.48
N SER A 259 5.86 6.33 3.28
CA SER A 259 5.36 7.41 2.40
C SER A 259 4.12 8.11 2.96
N LEU A 260 3.22 7.39 3.64
CA LEU A 260 2.10 7.98 4.37
C LEU A 260 2.57 8.90 5.49
N LEU A 261 3.64 8.52 6.22
CA LEU A 261 4.24 9.39 7.25
C LEU A 261 4.88 10.65 6.64
N VAL A 262 5.60 10.50 5.51
CA VAL A 262 6.15 11.65 4.77
C VAL A 262 5.03 12.58 4.33
N PHE A 263 3.96 12.03 3.74
CA PHE A 263 2.79 12.81 3.32
C PHE A 263 2.16 13.56 4.51
N ALA A 264 1.94 12.88 5.63
CA ALA A 264 1.37 13.49 6.83
C ALA A 264 2.23 14.62 7.40
N PHE A 265 3.55 14.44 7.37
CA PHE A 265 4.49 15.50 7.76
C PHE A 265 4.42 16.71 6.83
N LEU A 266 4.32 16.48 5.51
CA LEU A 266 4.11 17.56 4.54
C LEU A 266 2.81 18.31 4.81
N MET A 267 1.72 17.56 5.11
CA MET A 267 0.45 18.19 5.50
C MET A 267 0.58 19.06 6.73
N ARG A 268 1.31 18.59 7.76
CA ARG A 268 1.61 19.40 8.94
C ARG A 268 2.47 20.60 8.61
N GLY A 269 3.45 20.45 7.75
CA GLY A 269 4.36 21.51 7.33
C GLY A 269 3.68 22.63 6.55
N PHE A 270 2.76 22.29 5.65
CA PHE A 270 2.07 23.30 4.84
C PHE A 270 0.81 23.88 5.51
N PHE A 271 0.08 23.08 6.29
CA PHE A 271 -1.25 23.43 6.82
C PHE A 271 -1.34 23.41 8.34
N GLY A 272 -0.28 23.07 9.04
CA GLY A 272 -0.22 23.17 10.51
C GLY A 272 -0.16 24.62 10.98
N GLU A 273 -0.35 24.81 12.27
CA GLU A 273 -0.19 26.11 12.91
C GLU A 273 1.26 26.62 12.78
N ASP A 274 1.44 27.93 12.85
CA ASP A 274 2.77 28.53 12.85
C ASP A 274 3.56 28.05 14.07
N ARG A 275 4.87 27.88 13.91
CA ARG A 275 5.78 27.36 14.93
C ARG A 275 5.40 25.97 15.48
N SER A 276 4.68 25.17 14.69
CA SER A 276 4.25 23.82 15.11
C SER A 276 5.30 22.72 14.84
N ILE A 277 6.39 23.04 14.13
CA ILE A 277 7.47 22.09 13.80
C ILE A 277 8.67 22.36 14.72
N GLY A 278 8.76 21.56 15.77
CA GLY A 278 9.90 21.56 16.68
C GLY A 278 10.97 20.52 16.31
N ILE A 279 11.99 20.44 17.14
CA ILE A 279 13.14 19.54 16.90
C ILE A 279 12.72 18.06 16.82
N ARG A 280 11.74 17.62 17.59
CA ARG A 280 11.25 16.22 17.54
C ARG A 280 10.66 15.88 16.18
N GLN A 281 9.85 16.76 15.62
CA GLN A 281 9.24 16.57 14.30
C GLN A 281 10.31 16.56 13.20
N ILE A 282 11.32 17.43 13.29
CA ILE A 282 12.45 17.45 12.36
C ILE A 282 13.19 16.11 12.42
N ILE A 283 13.57 15.63 13.59
CA ILE A 283 14.28 14.36 13.76
C ILE A 283 13.44 13.18 13.23
N THR A 284 12.15 13.13 13.58
CA THR A 284 11.26 12.07 13.08
C THR A 284 11.21 12.07 11.55
N TYR A 285 11.07 13.24 10.93
CA TYR A 285 11.07 13.36 9.49
C TYR A 285 12.37 12.89 8.84
N PHE A 286 13.52 13.24 9.45
CA PHE A 286 14.83 12.76 9.01
C PHE A 286 14.92 11.23 9.05
N ILE A 287 14.52 10.64 10.17
CA ILE A 287 14.52 9.17 10.33
C ILE A 287 13.66 8.52 9.23
N VAL A 288 12.42 8.97 9.05
CA VAL A 288 11.52 8.43 8.03
C VAL A 288 12.11 8.61 6.62
N SER A 289 12.73 9.77 6.35
CA SER A 289 13.35 10.06 5.05
C SER A 289 14.55 9.15 4.77
N VAL A 290 15.41 8.94 5.76
CA VAL A 290 16.58 8.04 5.66
C VAL A 290 16.15 6.57 5.47
N LEU A 291 15.03 6.17 6.07
CA LEU A 291 14.49 4.82 5.90
C LEU A 291 13.83 4.63 4.54
N LEU A 292 13.15 5.65 4.00
CA LEU A 292 12.42 5.56 2.73
C LEU A 292 13.32 5.74 1.50
N ALA A 293 14.23 6.73 1.53
CA ALA A 293 15.01 7.14 0.36
C ALA A 293 15.80 6.00 -0.31
N PRO A 294 16.51 5.11 0.43
CA PRO A 294 17.26 4.01 -0.19
C PRO A 294 16.35 2.90 -0.71
N CYS A 295 15.14 2.74 -0.19
CA CYS A 295 14.24 1.66 -0.62
C CYS A 295 13.87 1.78 -2.10
N LYS A 296 13.44 2.97 -2.53
CA LYS A 296 13.23 3.30 -3.95
C LYS A 296 13.46 4.80 -4.17
N VAL A 297 14.49 5.14 -4.90
CA VAL A 297 14.95 6.53 -5.18
C VAL A 297 13.83 7.40 -5.79
N ILE A 298 12.94 6.79 -6.56
CA ILE A 298 11.82 7.48 -7.22
C ILE A 298 10.91 8.22 -6.24
N TYR A 299 10.82 7.78 -4.98
CA TYR A 299 10.00 8.43 -3.95
C TYR A 299 10.69 9.59 -3.24
N CYS A 300 11.98 9.84 -3.53
CA CYS A 300 12.69 11.03 -3.01
C CYS A 300 12.02 12.33 -3.45
N GLY A 301 11.35 12.35 -4.61
CA GLY A 301 10.54 13.49 -5.06
C GLY A 301 9.49 13.93 -4.03
N LEU A 302 8.85 12.97 -3.34
CA LEU A 302 7.90 13.27 -2.26
C LEU A 302 8.61 13.86 -1.03
N ILE A 303 9.76 13.29 -0.65
CA ILE A 303 10.54 13.75 0.52
C ILE A 303 11.04 15.17 0.30
N VAL A 304 11.56 15.48 -0.89
CA VAL A 304 12.13 16.79 -1.22
C VAL A 304 11.10 17.93 -1.12
N LEU A 305 9.80 17.65 -1.23
CA LEU A 305 8.75 18.67 -1.05
C LEU A 305 8.85 19.39 0.30
N ALA A 306 9.43 18.77 1.34
CA ALA A 306 9.62 19.42 2.63
C ALA A 306 10.56 20.64 2.59
N VAL A 307 11.40 20.77 1.59
CA VAL A 307 12.26 21.95 1.39
C VAL A 307 11.42 23.22 1.16
N PHE A 308 10.22 23.06 0.62
CA PHE A 308 9.32 24.17 0.31
C PHE A 308 8.40 24.56 1.48
N ILE A 309 8.44 23.84 2.61
CA ILE A 309 7.68 24.20 3.82
C ILE A 309 8.10 25.62 4.26
N PRO A 310 7.14 26.54 4.50
CA PRO A 310 7.46 27.90 4.96
C PRO A 310 8.24 27.90 6.27
N LEU A 311 9.18 28.85 6.45
CA LEU A 311 10.05 28.90 7.64
C LEU A 311 9.32 29.35 8.92
N ASP A 312 8.21 30.04 8.79
CA ASP A 312 7.30 30.44 9.89
C ASP A 312 6.63 29.25 10.59
N LYS A 313 6.57 28.09 9.90
CA LYS A 313 6.06 26.83 10.47
C LYS A 313 7.01 26.20 11.50
N PHE A 314 8.28 26.60 11.51
CA PHE A 314 9.28 26.08 12.44
C PHE A 314 9.33 26.91 13.72
N GLU A 315 9.46 26.24 14.89
CA GLU A 315 9.67 26.90 16.18
C GLU A 315 10.91 27.82 16.16
N ASP A 316 11.97 27.38 15.47
CA ASP A 316 13.23 28.09 15.27
C ASP A 316 13.55 28.15 13.79
N VAL A 317 13.54 29.35 13.21
CA VAL A 317 13.78 29.62 11.80
C VAL A 317 15.17 29.13 11.34
N ASN A 318 16.20 29.28 12.20
CA ASN A 318 17.56 28.84 11.86
C ASN A 318 17.66 27.32 11.81
N LYS A 319 17.06 26.63 12.78
CA LYS A 319 16.95 25.16 12.77
C LYS A 319 16.14 24.68 11.56
N GLY A 320 15.04 25.37 11.22
CA GLY A 320 14.25 25.10 10.04
C GLY A 320 15.06 25.23 8.74
N ARG A 321 15.85 26.29 8.59
CA ARG A 321 16.73 26.49 7.44
C ARG A 321 17.82 25.42 7.36
N LEU A 322 18.50 25.16 8.47
CA LEU A 322 19.54 24.12 8.55
C LEU A 322 18.95 22.74 8.20
N SER A 323 17.76 22.41 8.74
CA SER A 323 17.14 21.12 8.47
C SER A 323 16.85 20.89 6.99
N LYS A 324 16.47 21.91 6.23
CA LYS A 324 16.24 21.80 4.78
C LYS A 324 17.51 21.44 4.01
N TYR A 325 18.64 22.06 4.33
CA TYR A 325 19.93 21.75 3.71
C TYR A 325 20.42 20.36 4.10
N LEU A 326 20.32 20.02 5.39
CA LEU A 326 20.68 18.68 5.88
C LEU A 326 19.81 17.59 5.24
N LEU A 327 18.53 17.85 5.03
CA LEU A 327 17.64 16.89 4.37
C LEU A 327 18.13 16.53 2.97
N ILE A 328 18.43 17.53 2.15
CA ILE A 328 18.95 17.30 0.80
C ILE A 328 20.26 16.51 0.86
N PHE A 329 21.17 16.91 1.74
CA PHE A 329 22.46 16.22 1.92
C PHE A 329 22.28 14.76 2.37
N VAL A 330 21.44 14.51 3.37
CA VAL A 330 21.20 13.16 3.91
C VAL A 330 20.53 12.25 2.88
N ILE A 331 19.55 12.77 2.12
CA ILE A 331 18.93 12.00 1.02
C ILE A 331 19.98 11.65 -0.03
N ALA A 332 20.75 12.63 -0.49
CA ALA A 332 21.78 12.42 -1.50
C ALA A 332 22.84 11.42 -1.01
N ALA A 333 23.29 11.53 0.23
CA ALA A 333 24.25 10.62 0.82
C ALA A 333 23.70 9.19 0.97
N SER A 334 22.45 9.05 1.46
CA SER A 334 21.83 7.73 1.61
C SER A 334 21.61 7.03 0.26
N VAL A 335 21.17 7.77 -0.75
CA VAL A 335 21.03 7.24 -2.11
C VAL A 335 22.38 6.87 -2.70
N LEU A 336 23.38 7.74 -2.57
CA LEU A 336 24.72 7.50 -3.10
C LEU A 336 25.33 6.23 -2.47
N VAL A 337 25.29 6.11 -1.15
CA VAL A 337 25.91 4.97 -0.43
C VAL A 337 25.19 3.65 -0.71
N LEU A 338 23.86 3.66 -0.72
CA LEU A 338 23.08 2.42 -0.77
C LEU A 338 22.62 2.02 -2.18
N ARG A 339 22.65 2.95 -3.14
CA ARG A 339 22.20 2.70 -4.52
C ARG A 339 23.28 2.86 -5.59
N LEU A 340 24.51 3.22 -5.22
CA LEU A 340 25.57 3.42 -6.20
C LEU A 340 25.80 2.15 -7.05
N ALA A 341 25.83 1.00 -6.43
CA ALA A 341 26.01 -0.29 -7.12
C ALA A 341 24.85 -0.59 -8.08
N SER A 342 23.60 -0.34 -7.65
CA SER A 342 22.40 -0.55 -8.48
C SER A 342 22.37 0.42 -9.68
N VAL A 343 22.70 1.69 -9.46
CA VAL A 343 22.73 2.70 -10.52
C VAL A 343 23.87 2.43 -11.51
N SER A 344 25.04 2.03 -11.03
CA SER A 344 26.15 1.66 -11.93
C SER A 344 25.80 0.45 -12.80
N GLY A 345 25.07 -0.52 -12.27
CA GLY A 345 24.54 -1.67 -13.03
C GLY A 345 23.55 -1.28 -14.14
N LEU A 346 22.71 -0.26 -13.92
CA LEU A 346 21.77 0.24 -14.93
C LEU A 346 22.47 1.03 -16.06
N VAL A 347 23.62 1.62 -15.77
CA VAL A 347 24.40 2.39 -16.75
C VAL A 347 25.40 1.50 -17.49
N SER A 348 25.99 0.51 -16.82
CA SER A 348 26.90 -0.43 -17.46
C SER A 348 26.11 -1.41 -18.34
N GLN A 349 26.46 -1.50 -19.60
CA GLN A 349 25.89 -2.51 -20.51
C GLN A 349 26.24 -3.91 -20.03
N SER A 350 25.31 -4.60 -19.38
CA SER A 350 25.46 -6.03 -19.13
C SER A 350 25.21 -6.77 -20.45
N THR A 351 26.18 -7.57 -20.89
CA THR A 351 26.13 -8.30 -22.15
C THR A 351 25.11 -9.45 -22.16
N SER A 352 24.67 -9.87 -20.99
CA SER A 352 23.57 -10.86 -20.84
C SER A 352 22.84 -10.66 -19.53
N SER A 353 21.53 -10.63 -19.58
CA SER A 353 20.65 -10.53 -18.42
C SER A 353 19.61 -11.65 -18.45
N SER A 354 19.21 -12.14 -17.30
CA SER A 354 18.16 -13.16 -17.19
C SER A 354 16.94 -12.60 -16.45
N ARG A 355 15.76 -12.91 -16.96
CA ARG A 355 14.48 -12.53 -16.37
C ARG A 355 13.54 -13.74 -16.43
N GLY A 356 13.12 -14.26 -15.28
CA GLY A 356 12.18 -15.37 -15.22
C GLY A 356 12.63 -16.64 -15.96
N GLY A 357 13.96 -16.88 -16.08
CA GLY A 357 14.54 -18.00 -16.83
C GLY A 357 14.81 -17.69 -18.31
N GLU A 358 14.35 -16.55 -18.84
CA GLU A 358 14.69 -16.08 -20.18
C GLU A 358 15.99 -15.27 -20.16
N ALA A 359 16.86 -15.49 -21.14
CA ALA A 359 18.08 -14.71 -21.32
C ALA A 359 17.89 -13.71 -22.47
N GLY A 360 18.30 -12.47 -22.28
CA GLY A 360 18.20 -11.40 -23.25
C GLY A 360 19.07 -10.20 -22.89
N GLN A 361 19.06 -9.19 -23.72
CA GLN A 361 19.73 -7.91 -23.48
C GLN A 361 18.68 -6.85 -23.11
N PHE A 362 18.80 -6.24 -21.94
CA PHE A 362 17.92 -5.15 -21.54
C PHE A 362 18.20 -3.87 -22.35
N TYR A 363 17.20 -3.00 -22.45
CA TYR A 363 17.39 -1.66 -22.98
C TYR A 363 18.48 -0.92 -22.21
N SER A 364 19.39 -0.29 -22.93
CA SER A 364 20.36 0.64 -22.35
C SER A 364 19.86 2.08 -22.43
N LEU A 365 20.47 2.97 -21.65
CA LEU A 365 20.17 4.39 -21.74
C LEU A 365 20.50 4.95 -23.15
N ASN A 366 21.56 4.41 -23.79
CA ASN A 366 21.93 4.78 -25.16
C ASN A 366 20.84 4.37 -26.16
N ASP A 367 20.23 3.19 -26.04
CA ASP A 367 19.15 2.76 -26.93
C ASP A 367 17.98 3.74 -26.87
N ILE A 368 17.66 4.22 -25.66
CA ILE A 368 16.57 5.17 -25.45
C ILE A 368 16.89 6.55 -26.02
N LEU A 369 18.09 7.07 -25.74
CA LEU A 369 18.48 8.44 -26.13
C LEU A 369 18.84 8.59 -27.61
N LEU A 370 19.47 7.58 -28.20
CA LEU A 370 19.87 7.61 -29.61
C LEU A 370 18.71 7.32 -30.57
N HIS A 371 17.64 6.69 -30.09
CA HIS A 371 16.47 6.37 -30.90
C HIS A 371 15.17 6.99 -30.33
N PRO A 372 15.07 8.33 -30.19
CA PRO A 372 13.99 9.01 -29.46
C PRO A 372 12.60 8.72 -30.05
N ARG A 373 12.48 8.57 -31.37
CA ARG A 373 11.21 8.23 -32.03
C ARG A 373 10.74 6.83 -31.62
N ASN A 374 11.65 5.85 -31.65
CA ASN A 374 11.30 4.47 -31.26
C ASN A 374 10.95 4.41 -29.77
N SER A 375 11.72 5.07 -28.93
CA SER A 375 11.49 5.18 -27.50
C SER A 375 10.12 5.79 -27.18
N PHE A 376 9.75 6.87 -27.85
CA PHE A 376 8.42 7.46 -27.71
C PHE A 376 7.30 6.48 -28.14
N MET A 377 7.52 5.74 -29.24
CA MET A 377 6.54 4.74 -29.68
C MET A 377 6.41 3.56 -28.71
N VAL A 378 7.51 3.07 -28.13
CA VAL A 378 7.50 2.04 -27.08
C VAL A 378 6.71 2.54 -25.87
N PHE A 379 6.95 3.76 -25.42
CA PHE A 379 6.24 4.38 -24.31
C PHE A 379 4.72 4.49 -24.58
N CYS A 380 4.35 5.00 -25.76
CA CYS A 380 2.93 5.12 -26.14
C CYS A 380 2.24 3.75 -26.21
N ARG A 381 2.87 2.75 -26.83
CA ARG A 381 2.34 1.38 -26.90
C ARG A 381 2.21 0.77 -25.51
N THR A 382 3.12 1.07 -24.60
CA THR A 382 3.04 0.62 -23.22
C THR A 382 1.80 1.17 -22.54
N LEU A 383 1.53 2.47 -22.66
CA LEU A 383 0.34 3.08 -22.07
C LEU A 383 -0.95 2.55 -22.71
N ASP A 384 -0.95 2.34 -24.01
CA ASP A 384 -2.10 1.78 -24.75
C ASP A 384 -2.40 0.32 -24.35
N SER A 385 -1.35 -0.50 -24.22
CA SER A 385 -1.51 -1.94 -23.94
C SER A 385 -1.65 -2.27 -22.45
N LEU A 386 -0.99 -1.53 -21.57
CA LEU A 386 -0.88 -1.84 -20.13
C LEU A 386 -1.50 -0.76 -19.22
N GLY A 387 -2.09 0.30 -19.78
CA GLY A 387 -2.69 1.37 -18.99
C GLY A 387 -3.80 0.86 -18.05
N ASP A 388 -4.66 -0.02 -18.56
CA ASP A 388 -5.72 -0.65 -17.75
C ASP A 388 -5.13 -1.50 -16.62
N PHE A 389 -4.11 -2.29 -16.90
CA PHE A 389 -3.40 -3.09 -15.89
C PHE A 389 -2.80 -2.23 -14.78
N TYR A 390 -2.34 -1.01 -15.08
CA TYR A 390 -1.82 -0.10 -14.06
C TYR A 390 -2.93 0.37 -13.11
N TRP A 391 -4.10 0.70 -13.62
CA TRP A 391 -5.26 1.04 -12.77
C TRP A 391 -5.72 -0.14 -11.95
N GLU A 392 -5.84 -1.29 -12.55
CA GLU A 392 -6.27 -2.52 -11.92
C GLU A 392 -5.36 -2.89 -10.75
N THR A 393 -4.06 -2.86 -10.97
CA THR A 393 -3.08 -3.20 -9.94
C THR A 393 -2.81 -2.09 -8.93
N THR A 394 -3.23 -0.84 -9.20
CA THR A 394 -3.23 0.23 -8.20
C THR A 394 -4.38 0.07 -7.22
N LEU A 395 -5.59 -0.20 -7.71
CA LEU A 395 -6.78 -0.31 -6.88
C LEU A 395 -6.94 -1.68 -6.21
N GLY A 396 -6.33 -2.71 -6.76
CA GLY A 396 -6.44 -4.09 -6.25
C GLY A 396 -7.55 -4.88 -6.92
N TYR A 397 -7.85 -4.58 -8.17
CA TYR A 397 -8.81 -5.30 -8.98
C TYR A 397 -8.39 -6.76 -9.25
N SER A 398 -7.09 -6.99 -9.43
CA SER A 398 -6.50 -8.30 -9.53
C SER A 398 -5.50 -8.50 -8.39
N LEU A 399 -5.82 -9.39 -7.46
CA LEU A 399 -4.97 -9.76 -6.32
C LEU A 399 -4.45 -11.19 -6.49
N GLY A 400 -3.65 -11.64 -5.55
CA GLY A 400 -2.93 -12.90 -5.68
C GLY A 400 -1.91 -12.81 -6.81
N TRP A 401 -1.60 -13.91 -7.46
CA TRP A 401 -0.75 -13.97 -8.65
C TRP A 401 -1.46 -13.50 -9.92
N PHE A 402 -2.35 -12.52 -9.82
CA PHE A 402 -3.14 -11.97 -10.95
C PHE A 402 -3.94 -13.05 -11.70
N GLN A 403 -4.46 -14.02 -10.97
CA GLN A 403 -5.27 -15.08 -11.56
C GLN A 403 -6.52 -14.49 -12.23
N GLU A 404 -6.72 -14.81 -13.50
CA GLU A 404 -7.82 -14.26 -14.29
C GLU A 404 -9.19 -14.61 -13.70
N ASN A 405 -9.34 -15.83 -13.17
CA ASN A 405 -10.57 -16.29 -12.53
C ASN A 405 -10.95 -15.49 -11.28
N LEU A 406 -9.95 -14.96 -10.55
CA LEU A 406 -10.15 -14.15 -9.35
C LEU A 406 -10.26 -12.65 -9.66
N ARG A 407 -10.04 -12.27 -10.91
CA ARG A 407 -10.15 -10.89 -11.36
C ARG A 407 -11.56 -10.35 -11.12
N MET A 408 -11.64 -9.16 -10.51
CA MET A 408 -12.93 -8.50 -10.27
C MET A 408 -13.52 -7.96 -11.58
N PRO A 409 -14.84 -7.92 -11.74
CA PRO A 409 -15.45 -7.18 -12.84
C PRO A 409 -15.15 -5.68 -12.76
N THR A 410 -14.92 -5.04 -13.91
CA THR A 410 -14.50 -3.63 -14.01
C THR A 410 -15.42 -2.65 -13.25
N PHE A 411 -16.72 -2.97 -13.15
CA PHE A 411 -17.66 -2.11 -12.44
C PHE A 411 -17.33 -1.95 -10.93
N TYR A 412 -16.58 -2.89 -10.31
CA TYR A 412 -16.11 -2.74 -8.92
C TYR A 412 -15.06 -1.64 -8.76
N MET A 413 -14.39 -1.24 -9.84
CA MET A 413 -13.45 -0.13 -9.80
C MET A 413 -14.15 1.22 -9.62
N ILE A 414 -15.35 1.35 -10.17
CA ILE A 414 -16.10 2.61 -10.19
C ILE A 414 -16.30 3.16 -8.76
N PRO A 415 -16.80 2.40 -7.78
CA PRO A 415 -16.95 2.91 -6.41
C PRO A 415 -15.63 3.32 -5.76
N TYR A 416 -14.52 2.61 -6.03
CA TYR A 416 -13.21 3.02 -5.51
C TYR A 416 -12.75 4.33 -6.15
N LEU A 417 -12.94 4.51 -7.45
CA LEU A 417 -12.64 5.77 -8.14
C LEU A 417 -13.52 6.91 -7.61
N VAL A 418 -14.80 6.65 -7.34
CA VAL A 418 -15.71 7.63 -6.71
C VAL A 418 -15.22 8.01 -5.31
N CYS A 419 -14.81 7.05 -4.48
CA CYS A 419 -14.23 7.34 -3.17
C CYS A 419 -12.93 8.16 -3.28
N GLY A 420 -12.07 7.85 -4.23
CA GLY A 420 -10.86 8.63 -4.53
C GLY A 420 -11.19 10.05 -4.98
N PHE A 421 -12.17 10.20 -5.87
CA PHE A 421 -12.65 11.51 -6.32
C PHE A 421 -13.25 12.32 -5.16
N ILE A 422 -14.02 11.69 -4.28
CA ILE A 422 -14.54 12.33 -3.05
C ILE A 422 -13.39 12.89 -2.20
N CYS A 423 -12.26 12.17 -2.09
CA CYS A 423 -11.08 12.68 -1.37
C CYS A 423 -10.47 13.93 -2.02
N CYS A 424 -10.64 14.11 -3.33
CA CYS A 424 -10.19 15.31 -4.05
C CYS A 424 -11.12 16.52 -3.85
N ILE A 425 -12.39 16.31 -3.47
CA ILE A 425 -13.39 17.38 -3.31
C ILE A 425 -13.80 17.60 -1.85
N ASP A 426 -13.17 16.94 -0.89
CA ASP A 426 -13.49 17.02 0.53
C ASP A 426 -13.39 18.46 1.03
N SER A 427 -14.56 19.03 1.39
CA SER A 427 -14.73 20.45 1.70
C SER A 427 -14.72 20.78 3.20
N GLN A 428 -14.61 19.78 4.08
CA GLN A 428 -14.48 20.06 5.53
C GLN A 428 -13.20 20.85 5.86
N ASP A 429 -12.29 20.90 4.90
CA ASP A 429 -11.03 21.62 4.97
C ASP A 429 -11.08 22.89 4.08
N GLU A 430 -12.03 23.81 4.30
CA GLU A 430 -12.20 25.03 3.48
C GLU A 430 -10.88 25.84 3.30
N ASP A 431 -9.97 25.75 4.26
CA ASP A 431 -8.66 26.43 4.24
C ASP A 431 -7.56 25.61 3.55
N ALA A 432 -7.84 24.36 3.13
CA ALA A 432 -6.84 23.46 2.55
C ALA A 432 -6.75 23.49 1.03
N PHE A 433 -7.25 24.56 0.40
CA PHE A 433 -7.00 24.72 -1.02
C PHE A 433 -5.56 25.06 -1.28
N LEU A 434 -4.89 24.18 -2.03
CA LEU A 434 -3.55 24.44 -2.52
C LEU A 434 -3.58 25.67 -3.43
N ASN A 435 -2.60 26.54 -3.26
CA ASN A 435 -2.30 27.49 -4.34
C ASN A 435 -1.78 26.69 -5.55
N GLN A 436 -1.94 27.24 -6.76
CA GLN A 436 -1.54 26.52 -8.00
C GLN A 436 -0.11 25.96 -7.97
N PRO A 437 0.91 26.68 -7.46
CA PRO A 437 2.27 26.15 -7.37
C PRO A 437 2.37 24.91 -6.49
N LEU A 438 1.73 24.90 -5.33
CA LEU A 438 1.81 23.78 -4.41
C LEU A 438 1.06 22.55 -4.95
N SER A 439 -0.10 22.75 -5.59
CA SER A 439 -0.82 21.69 -6.31
C SER A 439 0.06 21.05 -7.39
N ALA A 440 0.70 21.89 -8.22
CA ALA A 440 1.60 21.42 -9.26
C ALA A 440 2.81 20.63 -8.70
N MET A 441 3.34 21.03 -7.54
CA MET A 441 4.45 20.32 -6.88
C MET A 441 4.03 18.93 -6.40
N PHE A 442 2.84 18.77 -5.81
CA PHE A 442 2.32 17.46 -5.39
C PHE A 442 2.04 16.55 -6.59
N ILE A 443 1.39 17.09 -7.64
CA ILE A 443 1.17 16.34 -8.90
C ILE A 443 2.51 16.01 -9.56
N GLY A 444 3.47 16.93 -9.55
CA GLY A 444 4.82 16.74 -10.06
C GLY A 444 5.57 15.62 -9.34
N ALA A 445 5.47 15.54 -8.01
CA ALA A 445 6.07 14.44 -7.23
C ALA A 445 5.49 13.07 -7.62
N PHE A 446 4.17 13.00 -7.85
CA PHE A 446 3.53 11.79 -8.37
C PHE A 446 4.05 11.46 -9.78
N ALA A 447 4.07 12.43 -10.69
CA ALA A 447 4.51 12.24 -12.07
C ALA A 447 5.98 11.76 -12.14
N VAL A 448 6.87 12.37 -11.35
CA VAL A 448 8.28 11.95 -11.25
C VAL A 448 8.41 10.51 -10.77
N ALA A 449 7.65 10.10 -9.75
CA ALA A 449 7.69 8.74 -9.25
C ALA A 449 7.09 7.73 -10.24
N ALA A 450 6.00 8.08 -10.90
CA ALA A 450 5.34 7.22 -11.90
C ALA A 450 6.23 7.02 -13.13
N LEU A 451 6.74 8.11 -13.70
CA LEU A 451 7.67 8.07 -14.85
C LEU A 451 9.00 7.40 -14.48
N GLY A 452 9.50 7.66 -13.26
CA GLY A 452 10.70 6.99 -12.74
C GLY A 452 10.52 5.49 -12.58
N SER A 453 9.32 5.03 -12.16
CA SER A 453 8.98 3.60 -12.12
C SER A 453 9.01 2.97 -13.51
N ILE A 454 8.40 3.62 -14.49
CA ILE A 454 8.40 3.16 -15.88
C ILE A 454 9.85 3.12 -16.43
N ALA A 455 10.62 4.20 -16.23
CA ALA A 455 11.99 4.27 -16.69
C ALA A 455 12.90 3.19 -16.05
N SER A 456 12.74 2.94 -14.75
CA SER A 456 13.54 1.91 -14.07
C SER A 456 13.25 0.49 -14.58
N MET A 457 11.99 0.18 -14.89
CA MET A 457 11.61 -1.11 -15.48
C MET A 457 11.99 -1.22 -16.96
N TRP A 458 12.01 -0.10 -17.64
CA TRP A 458 12.49 -0.07 -19.03
C TRP A 458 13.97 -0.44 -19.14
N LEU A 459 14.81 0.14 -18.26
CA LEU A 459 16.26 -0.10 -18.26
C LEU A 459 16.66 -1.40 -17.53
N GLY A 460 15.92 -1.82 -16.51
CA GLY A 460 16.33 -2.92 -15.64
C GLY A 460 15.54 -4.23 -15.81
N TRP A 461 14.52 -4.26 -16.68
CA TRP A 461 13.64 -5.42 -16.79
C TRP A 461 13.13 -5.72 -18.20
N THR A 462 13.16 -4.75 -19.11
CA THR A 462 12.61 -4.88 -20.47
C THR A 462 13.71 -5.23 -21.46
N PHE A 463 13.54 -6.34 -22.20
CA PHE A 463 14.49 -6.69 -23.24
C PHE A 463 14.38 -5.71 -24.43
N ASN A 464 15.49 -5.46 -25.11
CA ASN A 464 15.58 -4.46 -26.18
C ASN A 464 14.82 -4.85 -27.47
N ASN A 465 14.39 -6.10 -27.59
CA ASN A 465 13.53 -6.61 -28.66
C ASN A 465 12.04 -6.46 -28.34
N GLU A 466 11.67 -6.07 -27.12
CA GLU A 466 10.27 -5.89 -26.73
C GLU A 466 9.73 -4.53 -27.19
N SER A 467 8.48 -4.52 -27.63
CA SER A 467 7.81 -3.31 -28.12
C SER A 467 7.02 -2.56 -27.04
N VAL A 468 6.95 -3.12 -25.82
CA VAL A 468 6.24 -2.61 -24.63
C VAL A 468 7.13 -2.76 -23.41
N ILE A 469 7.08 -1.80 -22.51
CA ILE A 469 7.85 -1.82 -21.25
C ILE A 469 7.20 -2.83 -20.31
N GLN A 470 7.97 -3.82 -19.89
CA GLN A 470 7.52 -4.89 -19.02
C GLN A 470 7.77 -4.61 -17.53
N GLY A 471 7.04 -5.31 -16.64
CA GLY A 471 7.30 -5.35 -15.21
C GLY A 471 6.75 -4.17 -14.39
N VAL A 472 6.22 -3.12 -15.02
CA VAL A 472 5.56 -2.02 -14.28
C VAL A 472 4.21 -2.49 -13.75
N GLN A 473 3.97 -2.24 -12.48
CA GLN A 473 2.70 -2.56 -11.81
C GLN A 473 2.16 -1.32 -11.08
N GLY A 474 0.85 -1.18 -11.03
CA GLY A 474 0.18 -0.04 -10.40
C GLY A 474 0.49 0.10 -8.89
N ARG A 475 0.88 -1.00 -8.22
CA ARG A 475 1.33 -0.95 -6.81
C ARG A 475 2.48 0.03 -6.58
N TYR A 476 3.29 0.33 -7.60
CA TYR A 476 4.38 1.31 -7.50
C TYR A 476 3.89 2.77 -7.41
N PHE A 477 2.63 3.03 -7.73
CA PHE A 477 2.03 4.36 -7.61
C PHE A 477 1.41 4.62 -6.23
N LEU A 478 1.13 3.57 -5.43
CA LEU A 478 0.50 3.70 -4.12
C LEU A 478 1.25 4.62 -3.14
N PRO A 479 2.60 4.59 -3.05
CA PRO A 479 3.34 5.46 -2.13
C PRO A 479 3.16 6.96 -2.42
N VAL A 480 2.90 7.33 -3.68
CA VAL A 480 2.74 8.72 -4.13
C VAL A 480 1.30 9.08 -4.49
N LEU A 481 0.39 8.11 -4.45
CA LEU A 481 -1.05 8.33 -4.68
C LEU A 481 -1.65 9.39 -3.74
N PRO A 482 -1.28 9.47 -2.44
CA PRO A 482 -1.71 10.55 -1.57
C PRO A 482 -1.37 11.94 -2.10
N ALA A 483 -0.19 12.11 -2.70
CA ALA A 483 0.22 13.37 -3.30
C ALA A 483 -0.65 13.74 -4.51
N LEU A 484 -0.91 12.78 -5.41
CA LEU A 484 -1.80 12.99 -6.54
C LEU A 484 -3.20 13.43 -6.09
N LEU A 485 -3.85 12.65 -5.25
CA LEU A 485 -5.22 12.91 -4.80
C LEU A 485 -5.33 14.25 -4.09
N PHE A 486 -4.35 14.60 -3.27
CA PHE A 486 -4.33 15.89 -2.58
C PHE A 486 -3.99 17.04 -3.53
N GLY A 487 -3.08 16.85 -4.48
CA GLY A 487 -2.72 17.82 -5.50
C GLY A 487 -3.86 18.16 -6.48
N LEU A 488 -4.76 17.20 -6.73
CA LEU A 488 -5.94 17.38 -7.59
C LEU A 488 -7.09 18.15 -6.91
N ARG A 489 -6.97 18.51 -5.63
CA ARG A 489 -8.01 19.30 -4.93
C ARG A 489 -8.29 20.62 -5.64
N SER A 490 -9.55 20.85 -5.99
CA SER A 490 -9.99 22.01 -6.75
C SER A 490 -10.91 22.91 -5.93
N ARG A 491 -10.73 24.24 -6.08
CA ARG A 491 -11.67 25.24 -5.54
C ARG A 491 -12.98 25.31 -6.32
N ALA A 492 -12.99 24.79 -7.54
CA ALA A 492 -14.15 24.91 -8.43
C ALA A 492 -15.33 24.00 -8.01
N ILE A 493 -15.01 22.87 -7.34
CA ILE A 493 -16.01 21.91 -6.90
C ILE A 493 -16.05 21.95 -5.37
N LYS A 494 -17.05 22.63 -4.83
CA LYS A 494 -17.31 22.68 -3.39
C LYS A 494 -18.56 21.89 -3.08
N TYR A 495 -18.44 20.81 -2.33
CA TYR A 495 -19.59 20.09 -1.81
C TYR A 495 -19.57 20.08 -0.28
N ARG A 496 -20.54 20.74 0.35
CA ARG A 496 -20.70 20.74 1.81
C ARG A 496 -21.47 19.49 2.23
N GLY A 497 -20.83 18.61 3.00
CA GLY A 497 -21.53 17.49 3.64
C GLY A 497 -20.94 16.09 3.44
N ILE A 498 -19.82 15.95 2.74
CA ILE A 498 -19.08 14.67 2.71
C ILE A 498 -18.16 14.64 3.92
N SER A 499 -18.32 13.62 4.75
CA SER A 499 -17.41 13.36 5.88
C SER A 499 -16.40 12.28 5.50
N ALA A 500 -15.19 12.33 6.09
CA ALA A 500 -14.22 11.25 5.96
C ALA A 500 -14.79 9.90 6.44
N THR A 501 -15.82 9.93 7.30
CA THR A 501 -16.59 8.75 7.72
C THR A 501 -17.37 8.14 6.56
N LEU A 502 -17.89 8.94 5.63
CA LEU A 502 -18.57 8.42 4.44
C LEU A 502 -17.57 7.69 3.51
N VAL A 503 -16.36 8.24 3.34
CA VAL A 503 -15.29 7.58 2.59
C VAL A 503 -14.93 6.25 3.25
N LEU A 504 -14.79 6.24 4.59
CA LEU A 504 -14.52 5.02 5.35
C LEU A 504 -15.64 3.99 5.13
N LEU A 505 -16.89 4.38 5.30
CA LEU A 505 -18.03 3.47 5.11
C LEU A 505 -18.08 2.93 3.68
N GLY A 506 -17.87 3.78 2.69
CA GLY A 506 -17.87 3.41 1.27
C GLY A 506 -16.78 2.39 0.95
N ILE A 507 -15.53 2.68 1.32
CA ILE A 507 -14.41 1.78 1.01
C ILE A 507 -14.49 0.46 1.81
N CYS A 508 -14.95 0.50 3.07
CA CYS A 508 -15.16 -0.71 3.86
C CYS A 508 -16.25 -1.60 3.27
N SER A 509 -17.37 -1.00 2.85
CA SER A 509 -18.46 -1.75 2.19
C SER A 509 -17.97 -2.42 0.91
N MET A 510 -17.19 -1.71 0.09
CA MET A 510 -16.62 -2.26 -1.14
C MET A 510 -15.60 -3.37 -0.85
N ASN A 511 -14.74 -3.20 0.16
CA ASN A 511 -13.81 -4.24 0.58
C ASN A 511 -14.53 -5.50 1.04
N CYS A 512 -15.63 -5.36 1.78
CA CYS A 512 -16.45 -6.49 2.21
C CYS A 512 -17.06 -7.24 1.02
N ILE A 513 -17.65 -6.52 0.07
CA ILE A 513 -18.19 -7.11 -1.17
C ILE A 513 -17.05 -7.83 -1.93
N TYR A 514 -15.90 -7.18 -2.04
CA TYR A 514 -14.72 -7.75 -2.69
C TYR A 514 -14.31 -9.08 -2.05
N LEU A 515 -14.18 -9.12 -0.74
CA LEU A 515 -13.73 -10.30 0.01
C LEU A 515 -14.73 -11.46 -0.10
N ILE A 516 -16.03 -11.18 0.02
CA ILE A 516 -17.09 -12.21 -0.11
C ILE A 516 -17.04 -12.82 -1.51
N ARG A 517 -16.96 -11.99 -2.55
CA ARG A 517 -16.86 -12.48 -3.93
C ARG A 517 -15.57 -13.27 -4.14
N PHE A 518 -14.43 -12.72 -3.71
CA PHE A 518 -13.12 -13.36 -3.84
C PHE A 518 -13.13 -14.78 -3.26
N ILE A 519 -13.52 -14.91 -1.97
CA ILE A 519 -13.51 -16.22 -1.30
C ILE A 519 -14.56 -17.17 -1.90
N SER A 520 -15.71 -16.64 -2.32
CA SER A 520 -16.74 -17.46 -2.96
C SER A 520 -16.23 -18.06 -4.27
N VAL A 521 -15.56 -17.29 -5.12
CA VAL A 521 -14.99 -17.79 -6.38
C VAL A 521 -13.81 -18.72 -6.10
N ALA A 522 -12.88 -18.34 -5.23
CA ALA A 522 -11.70 -19.12 -4.90
C ALA A 522 -12.04 -20.52 -4.32
N THR A 523 -13.11 -20.62 -3.57
CA THR A 523 -13.54 -21.90 -2.99
C THR A 523 -14.46 -22.73 -3.89
N CYS A 524 -14.92 -22.19 -5.01
CA CYS A 524 -15.61 -22.96 -6.05
C CYS A 524 -14.66 -23.63 -7.05
N MET A 525 -13.41 -23.15 -7.12
CA MET A 525 -12.34 -23.74 -7.93
C MET A 525 -11.62 -24.81 -7.11
#